data_f823c6b423476a7047adc78baf3656e3
#
_entry.id   f823c6b423476a7047adc78baf3656e3
#
_cell.length_a   1.000
_cell.length_b   1.000
_cell.length_c   1.000
_cell.angle_alpha   90.00
_cell.angle_beta   90.00
_cell.angle_gamma   90.00
#
_symmetry.space_group_name_H-M   'P 1'
#
loop_
_entity.id
_entity.type
_entity.pdbx_description
1 polymer ?
#
loop_
_entity_poly.entity_id
_entity_poly.type
_entity_poly.pdbx_seq_one_letter_code
_entity_poly.pdbx_strand_id
1 'polypeptide(L)'
;MRVLFATFPLHSHLLFMVPLAWALRSAGHSVCVTGHPETAPFAARAGLPFVSVGEPYRGWELMRRKEESGTAGSDRFVVRREHISGDHTWEQVKEMQEGQVKLGDLIHGPTITDLTAFCRRWRPDLVIWDPMFPAAPIAAEVCGAAHARFLPGQDYSGWLREEFLRLNRARPSEEREDPVARWTGAWSSRYGVEFSETMLRGHFTIDMLPGWARLDAGPAPLEMRYLPYDGRAVVPDWLREEPRVPRVCLTLGITAPRHPIFPTASPEDLQQILDALAD
;
A
#
# COMPACT_ATOMS: atom_id res chain seq x y z
N MET A 1 -13.99 -20.51 -2.36
CA MET A 1 -13.19 -19.67 -3.29
C MET A 1 -11.72 -19.75 -2.90
N ARG A 2 -10.84 -19.51 -3.86
CA ARG A 2 -9.41 -19.26 -3.64
C ARG A 2 -9.17 -17.76 -3.62
N VAL A 3 -8.74 -17.23 -2.47
CA VAL A 3 -8.53 -15.81 -2.27
C VAL A 3 -7.04 -15.54 -2.07
N LEU A 4 -6.47 -14.70 -2.92
CA LEU A 4 -5.07 -14.29 -2.88
C LEU A 4 -4.96 -12.89 -2.28
N PHE A 5 -4.16 -12.74 -1.23
CA PHE A 5 -3.79 -11.43 -0.69
C PHE A 5 -2.41 -11.04 -1.20
N ALA A 6 -2.32 -9.93 -1.89
CA ALA A 6 -1.07 -9.42 -2.45
C ALA A 6 -0.67 -8.13 -1.71
N THR A 7 0.48 -8.14 -1.04
CA THR A 7 0.87 -7.06 -0.14
C THR A 7 2.26 -6.50 -0.45
N PHE A 8 2.41 -5.20 -0.21
CA PHE A 8 3.70 -4.52 -0.24
C PHE A 8 4.60 -5.00 0.92
N PRO A 9 5.94 -5.02 0.78
CA PRO A 9 6.86 -5.58 1.76
C PRO A 9 7.08 -4.70 3.00
N LEU A 10 6.01 -4.12 3.51
CA LEU A 10 5.95 -3.49 4.82
C LEU A 10 5.12 -4.34 5.77
N HIS A 11 5.66 -4.58 6.95
CA HIS A 11 4.99 -5.38 7.98
C HIS A 11 3.57 -4.85 8.29
N SER A 12 3.42 -3.54 8.45
CA SER A 12 2.13 -2.90 8.71
C SER A 12 1.08 -3.18 7.63
N HIS A 13 1.49 -3.22 6.35
CA HIS A 13 0.55 -3.46 5.24
C HIS A 13 -0.05 -4.87 5.29
N LEU A 14 0.75 -5.87 5.63
CA LEU A 14 0.22 -7.22 5.85
C LEU A 14 -0.67 -7.31 7.09
N LEU A 15 -0.28 -6.67 8.21
CA LEU A 15 -1.04 -6.77 9.47
C LEU A 15 -2.50 -6.34 9.31
N PHE A 16 -2.78 -5.31 8.52
CA PHE A 16 -4.14 -4.87 8.24
C PHE A 16 -4.98 -5.92 7.50
N MET A 17 -4.35 -6.74 6.66
CA MET A 17 -5.02 -7.77 5.87
C MET A 17 -5.31 -9.06 6.65
N VAL A 18 -4.54 -9.33 7.72
CA VAL A 18 -4.61 -10.59 8.48
C VAL A 18 -6.01 -10.90 9.02
N PRO A 19 -6.75 -9.97 9.65
CA PRO A 19 -8.09 -10.28 10.16
C PRO A 19 -9.06 -10.72 9.07
N LEU A 20 -9.04 -10.07 7.89
CA LEU A 20 -9.88 -10.45 6.76
C LEU A 20 -9.45 -11.83 6.20
N ALA A 21 -8.14 -12.06 6.08
CA ALA A 21 -7.63 -13.36 5.63
C ALA A 21 -8.07 -14.51 6.54
N TRP A 22 -8.05 -14.30 7.85
CA TRP A 22 -8.52 -15.28 8.83
C TRP A 22 -10.04 -15.44 8.79
N ALA A 23 -10.81 -14.36 8.64
CA ALA A 23 -12.26 -14.45 8.52
C ALA A 23 -12.66 -15.26 7.28
N LEU A 24 -12.01 -15.05 6.15
CA LEU A 24 -12.25 -15.83 4.94
C LEU A 24 -11.85 -17.29 5.08
N ARG A 25 -10.74 -17.59 5.75
CA ARG A 25 -10.37 -18.98 6.07
C ARG A 25 -11.39 -19.66 6.96
N SER A 26 -11.85 -18.98 8.01
CA SER A 26 -12.87 -19.48 8.91
C SER A 26 -14.21 -19.72 8.22
N ALA A 27 -14.49 -18.95 7.16
CA ALA A 27 -15.66 -19.14 6.28
C ALA A 27 -15.48 -20.27 5.23
N GLY A 28 -14.35 -21.03 5.30
CA GLY A 28 -14.10 -22.18 4.42
C GLY A 28 -13.46 -21.84 3.09
N HIS A 29 -12.89 -20.63 2.92
CA HIS A 29 -12.15 -20.27 1.70
C HIS A 29 -10.68 -20.68 1.79
N SER A 30 -10.08 -21.04 0.64
CA SER A 30 -8.64 -21.23 0.53
C SER A 30 -7.96 -19.88 0.42
N VAL A 31 -7.13 -19.51 1.39
CA VAL A 31 -6.44 -18.22 1.43
C VAL A 31 -4.94 -18.42 1.29
N CYS A 32 -4.30 -17.60 0.47
CA CYS A 32 -2.85 -17.49 0.33
C CYS A 32 -2.45 -16.03 0.34
N VAL A 33 -1.26 -15.73 0.87
CA VAL A 33 -0.63 -14.40 0.81
C VAL A 33 0.51 -14.45 -0.18
N THR A 34 0.73 -13.37 -0.91
CA THR A 34 1.88 -13.21 -1.81
C THR A 34 2.50 -11.83 -1.64
N GLY A 35 3.78 -11.72 -1.97
CA GLY A 35 4.56 -10.49 -1.89
C GLY A 35 6.04 -10.78 -2.07
N HIS A 36 6.86 -9.77 -1.87
CA HIS A 36 8.32 -9.95 -1.90
C HIS A 36 8.81 -10.87 -0.79
N PRO A 37 10.00 -11.50 -0.95
CA PRO A 37 10.54 -12.50 -0.01
C PRO A 37 10.55 -12.07 1.46
N GLU A 38 10.77 -10.78 1.74
CA GLU A 38 10.83 -10.23 3.10
C GLU A 38 9.50 -10.34 3.85
N THR A 39 8.39 -10.50 3.14
CA THR A 39 7.06 -10.65 3.74
C THR A 39 6.84 -12.05 4.33
N ALA A 40 7.58 -13.06 3.85
CA ALA A 40 7.40 -14.45 4.25
C ALA A 40 7.43 -14.69 5.77
N PRO A 41 8.39 -14.15 6.55
CA PRO A 41 8.42 -14.35 7.99
C PRO A 41 7.20 -13.77 8.72
N PHE A 42 6.61 -12.71 8.20
CA PHE A 42 5.44 -12.06 8.78
C PHE A 42 4.17 -12.85 8.50
N ALA A 43 3.99 -13.32 7.26
CA ALA A 43 2.89 -14.20 6.88
C ALA A 43 2.92 -15.52 7.67
N ALA A 44 4.10 -16.14 7.81
CA ALA A 44 4.28 -17.34 8.61
C ALA A 44 3.91 -17.12 10.07
N ARG A 45 4.33 -16.01 10.69
CA ARG A 45 3.94 -15.66 12.06
C ARG A 45 2.45 -15.43 12.23
N ALA A 46 1.78 -14.94 11.21
CA ALA A 46 0.33 -14.81 11.16
C ALA A 46 -0.37 -16.16 10.87
N GLY A 47 0.35 -17.24 10.63
CA GLY A 47 -0.21 -18.56 10.30
C GLY A 47 -0.89 -18.59 8.93
N LEU A 48 -0.45 -17.74 8.00
CA LEU A 48 -0.98 -17.67 6.64
C LEU A 48 -0.01 -18.32 5.65
N PRO A 49 -0.49 -19.18 4.72
CA PRO A 49 0.31 -19.66 3.61
C PRO A 49 0.84 -18.50 2.77
N PHE A 50 2.11 -18.59 2.37
CA PHE A 50 2.77 -17.52 1.63
C PHE A 50 3.47 -18.05 0.39
N VAL A 51 3.37 -17.28 -0.71
CA VAL A 51 4.13 -17.50 -1.93
C VAL A 51 4.94 -16.26 -2.24
N SER A 52 6.25 -16.42 -2.29
CA SER A 52 7.19 -15.36 -2.67
C SER A 52 7.15 -15.11 -4.16
N VAL A 53 7.15 -13.86 -4.57
CA VAL A 53 7.22 -13.41 -5.97
C VAL A 53 8.20 -12.25 -6.11
N GLY A 54 8.89 -12.22 -7.26
CA GLY A 54 9.91 -11.21 -7.53
C GLY A 54 11.18 -11.37 -6.70
N GLU A 55 12.01 -10.36 -6.80
CA GLU A 55 13.29 -10.24 -6.10
C GLU A 55 13.11 -9.61 -4.72
N PRO A 56 14.11 -9.71 -3.79
CA PRO A 56 14.12 -8.92 -2.57
C PRO A 56 13.93 -7.43 -2.85
N TYR A 57 13.08 -6.78 -2.06
CA TYR A 57 12.73 -5.39 -2.24
C TYR A 57 13.90 -4.46 -1.94
N ARG A 58 14.51 -3.92 -2.96
CA ARG A 58 15.66 -3.01 -2.85
C ARG A 58 15.28 -1.53 -2.73
N GLY A 59 13.99 -1.20 -2.73
CA GLY A 59 13.53 0.19 -2.70
C GLY A 59 14.08 0.98 -1.52
N TRP A 60 14.17 0.37 -0.33
CA TRP A 60 14.73 1.02 0.86
C TRP A 60 16.21 1.35 0.72
N GLU A 61 17.00 0.46 0.13
CA GLU A 61 18.42 0.70 -0.12
C GLU A 61 18.63 1.82 -1.13
N LEU A 62 17.82 1.84 -2.20
CA LEU A 62 17.86 2.88 -3.22
C LEU A 62 17.47 4.25 -2.66
N MET A 63 16.43 4.31 -1.83
CA MET A 63 16.01 5.53 -1.16
C MET A 63 17.11 6.06 -0.23
N ARG A 64 17.72 5.20 0.57
CA ARG A 64 18.83 5.57 1.45
C ARG A 64 20.03 6.12 0.66
N ARG A 65 20.42 5.47 -0.44
CA ARG A 65 21.52 5.95 -1.30
C ARG A 65 21.25 7.32 -1.91
N LYS A 66 20.01 7.59 -2.33
CA LYS A 66 19.59 8.91 -2.84
C LYS A 66 19.65 9.98 -1.76
N GLU A 67 19.29 9.67 -0.55
CA GLU A 67 19.36 10.58 0.60
C GLU A 67 20.82 10.89 0.96
N GLU A 68 21.68 9.88 1.04
CA GLU A 68 23.12 10.01 1.31
C GLU A 68 23.86 10.82 0.22
N SER A 69 23.42 10.73 -1.05
CA SER A 69 23.99 11.46 -2.18
C SER A 69 23.48 12.90 -2.33
N GLY A 70 22.56 13.35 -1.47
CA GLY A 70 21.93 14.67 -1.58
C GLY A 70 21.05 14.83 -2.83
N THR A 71 20.85 13.76 -3.61
CA THR A 71 19.99 13.74 -4.81
C THR A 71 18.54 13.38 -4.50
N ALA A 72 18.17 13.33 -3.22
CA ALA A 72 16.78 13.22 -2.77
C ALA A 72 16.03 14.51 -3.11
N GLY A 73 15.76 14.70 -4.39
CA GLY A 73 14.82 15.71 -4.89
C GLY A 73 13.38 15.37 -4.53
N SER A 74 12.43 15.91 -5.27
CA SER A 74 10.97 15.72 -5.15
C SER A 74 10.48 14.26 -5.16
N ASP A 75 11.35 13.28 -5.40
CA ASP A 75 11.09 11.83 -5.37
C ASP A 75 10.73 11.29 -3.97
N ARG A 76 10.36 12.14 -3.02
CA ARG A 76 9.93 11.70 -1.69
C ARG A 76 8.57 10.99 -1.80
N PHE A 77 8.61 9.69 -1.63
CA PHE A 77 7.43 8.81 -1.49
C PHE A 77 6.50 9.18 -0.33
N VAL A 78 6.92 10.09 0.53
CA VAL A 78 6.11 10.55 1.64
C VAL A 78 5.16 11.61 1.12
N VAL A 79 3.92 11.19 0.91
CA VAL A 79 2.82 12.13 0.71
C VAL A 79 2.67 12.97 1.96
N ARG A 80 3.01 14.23 1.87
CA ARG A 80 2.78 15.18 2.95
C ARG A 80 1.35 15.71 2.84
N ARG A 81 0.81 16.14 3.97
CA ARG A 81 -0.52 16.75 4.04
C ARG A 81 -0.67 17.92 3.04
N GLU A 82 0.38 18.67 2.80
CA GLU A 82 0.46 19.73 1.80
C GLU A 82 0.28 19.24 0.35
N HIS A 83 0.56 17.96 0.08
CA HIS A 83 0.30 17.33 -1.22
C HIS A 83 -1.15 16.88 -1.40
N ILE A 84 -1.96 16.91 -0.35
CA ILE A 84 -3.37 16.50 -0.39
C ILE A 84 -4.29 17.74 -0.27
N SER A 85 -3.79 18.82 0.33
CA SER A 85 -4.53 20.06 0.56
C SER A 85 -4.02 21.15 -0.37
N GLY A 86 -4.79 21.54 -1.35
CA GLY A 86 -4.50 22.67 -2.23
C GLY A 86 -4.87 22.42 -3.69
N ASP A 87 -4.84 23.47 -4.48
CA ASP A 87 -4.99 23.40 -5.93
C ASP A 87 -3.66 22.92 -6.54
N HIS A 88 -3.68 21.74 -7.16
CA HIS A 88 -2.52 21.18 -7.83
C HIS A 88 -2.48 21.63 -9.28
N THR A 89 -1.27 21.94 -9.77
CA THR A 89 -1.06 22.15 -11.19
C THR A 89 -0.96 20.82 -11.92
N TRP A 90 -1.20 20.86 -13.22
CA TRP A 90 -1.00 19.70 -14.10
C TRP A 90 0.40 19.11 -13.98
N GLU A 91 1.43 19.99 -13.98
CA GLU A 91 2.83 19.59 -13.91
C GLU A 91 3.14 18.81 -12.62
N GLN A 92 2.62 19.29 -11.47
CA GLN A 92 2.81 18.63 -10.19
C GLN A 92 2.18 17.23 -10.16
N VAL A 93 0.93 17.13 -10.61
CA VAL A 93 0.20 15.85 -10.60
C VAL A 93 0.79 14.87 -11.61
N LYS A 94 1.23 15.36 -12.78
CA LYS A 94 1.94 14.57 -13.78
C LYS A 94 3.25 14.03 -13.21
N GLU A 95 4.05 14.85 -12.56
CA GLU A 95 5.32 14.44 -11.93
C GLU A 95 5.09 13.33 -10.89
N MET A 96 4.03 13.45 -10.06
CA MET A 96 3.66 12.41 -9.11
C MET A 96 3.31 11.08 -9.80
N GLN A 97 2.55 11.13 -10.90
CA GLN A 97 2.21 9.93 -11.70
C GLN A 97 3.45 9.30 -12.35
N GLU A 98 4.34 10.11 -12.90
CA GLU A 98 5.60 9.63 -13.46
C GLU A 98 6.51 9.01 -12.38
N GLY A 99 6.50 9.55 -11.17
CA GLY A 99 7.18 8.98 -10.00
C GLY A 99 6.67 7.58 -9.68
N GLN A 100 5.34 7.36 -9.74
CA GLN A 100 4.75 6.02 -9.56
C GLN A 100 5.21 5.04 -10.65
N VAL A 101 5.29 5.49 -11.91
CA VAL A 101 5.78 4.66 -13.03
C VAL A 101 7.25 4.28 -12.83
N LYS A 102 8.10 5.25 -12.51
CA LYS A 102 9.54 4.99 -12.26
C LYS A 102 9.77 3.97 -11.16
N LEU A 103 8.97 4.06 -10.09
CA LEU A 103 9.00 3.07 -9.02
C LEU A 103 8.49 1.71 -9.50
N GLY A 104 7.41 1.71 -10.28
CA GLY A 104 6.83 0.51 -10.86
C GLY A 104 7.85 -0.28 -11.67
N ASP A 105 8.59 0.38 -12.55
CA ASP A 105 9.64 -0.25 -13.37
C ASP A 105 10.77 -0.83 -12.51
N LEU A 106 11.18 -0.07 -11.50
CA LEU A 106 12.31 -0.46 -10.66
C LEU A 106 12.03 -1.69 -9.80
N ILE A 107 10.77 -1.86 -9.36
CA ILE A 107 10.43 -2.81 -8.29
C ILE A 107 9.60 -3.97 -8.82
N HIS A 108 8.69 -3.71 -9.76
CA HIS A 108 7.61 -4.66 -10.04
C HIS A 108 7.79 -5.50 -11.30
N GLY A 109 8.79 -5.25 -12.15
CA GLY A 109 8.97 -6.01 -13.39
C GLY A 109 9.04 -7.53 -13.18
N PRO A 110 10.02 -8.07 -12.44
CA PRO A 110 10.09 -9.49 -12.11
C PRO A 110 8.87 -9.99 -11.35
N THR A 111 8.34 -9.17 -10.43
CA THR A 111 7.17 -9.49 -9.60
C THR A 111 5.92 -9.72 -10.44
N ILE A 112 5.68 -8.92 -11.49
CA ILE A 112 4.54 -9.09 -12.40
C ILE A 112 4.62 -10.46 -13.11
N THR A 113 5.80 -10.82 -13.56
CA THR A 113 6.02 -12.09 -14.27
C THR A 113 5.76 -13.30 -13.36
N ASP A 114 6.35 -13.31 -12.18
CA ASP A 114 6.24 -14.42 -11.22
C ASP A 114 4.80 -14.55 -10.70
N LEU A 115 4.18 -13.43 -10.36
CA LEU A 115 2.82 -13.42 -9.85
C LEU A 115 1.81 -13.88 -10.91
N THR A 116 1.98 -13.43 -12.14
CA THR A 116 1.14 -13.88 -13.27
C THR A 116 1.27 -15.39 -13.50
N ALA A 117 2.49 -15.92 -13.45
CA ALA A 117 2.72 -17.36 -13.58
C ALA A 117 2.07 -18.14 -12.41
N PHE A 118 2.18 -17.62 -11.19
CA PHE A 118 1.52 -18.22 -10.02
C PHE A 118 -0.01 -18.17 -10.14
N CYS A 119 -0.60 -17.02 -10.50
CA CYS A 119 -2.05 -16.86 -10.66
C CYS A 119 -2.62 -17.79 -11.74
N ARG A 120 -1.95 -17.95 -12.88
CA ARG A 120 -2.35 -18.90 -13.93
C ARG A 120 -2.39 -20.35 -13.44
N ARG A 121 -1.49 -20.74 -12.55
CA ARG A 121 -1.43 -22.09 -11.99
C ARG A 121 -2.40 -22.28 -10.83
N TRP A 122 -2.44 -21.34 -9.86
CA TRP A 122 -3.26 -21.45 -8.68
C TRP A 122 -4.72 -21.08 -8.90
N ARG A 123 -4.99 -20.23 -9.93
CA ARG A 123 -6.32 -19.77 -10.35
C ARG A 123 -7.12 -19.18 -9.18
N PRO A 124 -6.72 -18.02 -8.64
CA PRO A 124 -7.52 -17.33 -7.63
C PRO A 124 -8.88 -16.94 -8.22
N ASP A 125 -9.92 -17.01 -7.39
CA ASP A 125 -11.24 -16.47 -7.72
C ASP A 125 -11.30 -14.96 -7.40
N LEU A 126 -10.53 -14.53 -6.36
CA LEU A 126 -10.43 -13.15 -5.92
C LEU A 126 -8.99 -12.82 -5.53
N VAL A 127 -8.51 -11.67 -5.99
CA VAL A 127 -7.23 -11.07 -5.57
C VAL A 127 -7.51 -9.80 -4.78
N ILE A 128 -7.12 -9.78 -3.50
CA ILE A 128 -7.18 -8.58 -2.63
C ILE A 128 -5.77 -8.01 -2.54
N TRP A 129 -5.60 -6.75 -2.91
CA TRP A 129 -4.28 -6.20 -3.11
C TRP A 129 -4.08 -4.81 -2.51
N ASP A 130 -2.85 -4.59 -2.07
CA ASP A 130 -2.33 -3.32 -1.59
C ASP A 130 -2.11 -2.35 -2.75
N PRO A 131 -2.56 -1.08 -2.69
CA PRO A 131 -2.33 -0.08 -3.75
C PRO A 131 -0.87 0.13 -4.12
N MET A 132 0.07 -0.18 -3.22
CA MET A 132 1.51 -0.13 -3.50
C MET A 132 2.05 -1.41 -4.17
N PHE A 133 1.18 -2.33 -4.59
CA PHE A 133 1.56 -3.59 -5.24
C PHE A 133 0.90 -3.77 -6.61
N PRO A 134 1.22 -2.92 -7.60
CA PRO A 134 0.56 -2.86 -8.92
C PRO A 134 0.71 -4.13 -9.77
N ALA A 135 1.58 -5.06 -9.39
CA ALA A 135 1.67 -6.37 -10.02
C ALA A 135 0.39 -7.20 -9.86
N ALA A 136 -0.34 -7.00 -8.76
CA ALA A 136 -1.47 -7.83 -8.40
C ALA A 136 -2.70 -7.64 -9.32
N PRO A 137 -3.19 -6.42 -9.60
CA PRO A 137 -4.32 -6.24 -10.51
C PRO A 137 -3.98 -6.70 -11.93
N ILE A 138 -2.74 -6.49 -12.41
CA ILE A 138 -2.32 -6.99 -13.72
C ILE A 138 -2.41 -8.52 -13.77
N ALA A 139 -1.86 -9.21 -12.76
CA ALA A 139 -1.92 -10.67 -12.68
C ALA A 139 -3.36 -11.20 -12.54
N ALA A 140 -4.22 -10.48 -11.81
CA ALA A 140 -5.63 -10.82 -11.65
C ALA A 140 -6.37 -10.76 -12.97
N GLU A 141 -6.27 -9.67 -13.72
CA GLU A 141 -6.88 -9.50 -15.04
C GLU A 141 -6.38 -10.58 -16.03
N VAL A 142 -5.08 -10.87 -16.03
CA VAL A 142 -4.49 -11.90 -16.91
C VAL A 142 -5.04 -13.30 -16.64
N CYS A 143 -5.45 -13.61 -15.42
CA CYS A 143 -6.04 -14.90 -15.08
C CYS A 143 -7.56 -14.89 -14.96
N GLY A 144 -8.21 -13.74 -15.20
CA GLY A 144 -9.67 -13.59 -15.15
C GLY A 144 -10.23 -13.62 -13.73
N ALA A 145 -9.42 -13.29 -12.70
CA ALA A 145 -9.87 -13.23 -11.32
C ALA A 145 -10.54 -11.89 -11.02
N ALA A 146 -11.61 -11.89 -10.21
CA ALA A 146 -12.08 -10.68 -9.59
C ALA A 146 -10.99 -10.10 -8.68
N HIS A 147 -10.93 -8.76 -8.55
CA HIS A 147 -9.93 -8.18 -7.66
C HIS A 147 -10.39 -6.90 -6.98
N ALA A 148 -9.85 -6.64 -5.80
CA ALA A 148 -10.20 -5.51 -4.95
C ALA A 148 -8.96 -4.87 -4.34
N ARG A 149 -8.95 -3.54 -4.25
CA ARG A 149 -7.97 -2.82 -3.45
C ARG A 149 -8.29 -2.96 -1.97
N PHE A 150 -7.26 -3.10 -1.15
CA PHE A 150 -7.36 -3.06 0.29
C PHE A 150 -6.52 -1.90 0.82
N LEU A 151 -7.15 -0.92 1.46
CA LEU A 151 -6.48 0.30 1.89
C LEU A 151 -5.91 0.15 3.30
N PRO A 152 -4.58 0.27 3.47
CA PRO A 152 -3.94 0.31 4.79
C PRO A 152 -4.02 1.70 5.45
N GLY A 153 -4.60 2.68 4.79
CA GLY A 153 -4.73 4.07 5.22
C GLY A 153 -5.54 4.88 4.22
N GLN A 154 -5.33 6.19 4.18
CA GLN A 154 -6.01 7.07 3.23
C GLN A 154 -5.73 6.67 1.77
N ASP A 155 -6.76 6.71 0.92
CA ASP A 155 -6.65 6.35 -0.50
C ASP A 155 -5.97 7.46 -1.32
N TYR A 156 -4.71 7.66 -1.05
CA TYR A 156 -3.92 8.63 -1.78
C TYR A 156 -3.79 8.30 -3.27
N SER A 157 -3.63 7.02 -3.61
CA SER A 157 -3.51 6.59 -5.01
C SER A 157 -4.79 6.85 -5.79
N GLY A 158 -5.95 6.60 -5.18
CA GLY A 158 -7.24 6.90 -5.77
C GLY A 158 -7.47 8.40 -5.92
N TRP A 159 -7.18 9.17 -4.88
CA TRP A 159 -7.26 10.63 -4.93
C TRP A 159 -6.34 11.21 -6.03
N LEU A 160 -5.09 10.80 -6.09
CA LEU A 160 -4.15 11.26 -7.11
C LEU A 160 -4.63 10.91 -8.53
N ARG A 161 -5.25 9.73 -8.69
CA ARG A 161 -5.82 9.32 -9.97
C ARG A 161 -7.00 10.20 -10.38
N GLU A 162 -7.92 10.52 -9.46
CA GLU A 162 -9.04 11.42 -9.75
C GLU A 162 -8.56 12.82 -10.14
N GLU A 163 -7.63 13.36 -9.37
CA GLU A 163 -7.08 14.69 -9.62
C GLU A 163 -6.34 14.74 -10.96
N PHE A 164 -5.54 13.72 -11.27
CA PHE A 164 -4.89 13.58 -12.56
C PHE A 164 -5.90 13.53 -13.71
N LEU A 165 -6.94 12.70 -13.61
CA LEU A 165 -7.95 12.60 -14.66
C LEU A 165 -8.74 13.88 -14.83
N ARG A 166 -9.04 14.60 -13.74
CA ARG A 166 -9.71 15.91 -13.78
C ARG A 166 -8.90 16.93 -14.57
N LEU A 167 -7.62 17.07 -14.23
CA LEU A 167 -6.71 18.01 -14.90
C LEU A 167 -6.43 17.60 -16.35
N ASN A 168 -6.24 16.30 -16.62
CA ASN A 168 -5.97 15.80 -17.96
C ASN A 168 -7.16 16.02 -18.92
N ARG A 169 -8.40 15.87 -18.43
CA ARG A 169 -9.61 16.14 -19.23
C ARG A 169 -9.75 17.61 -19.62
N ALA A 170 -9.26 18.53 -18.80
CA ALA A 170 -9.28 19.97 -19.08
C ALA A 170 -8.27 20.39 -20.16
N ARG A 171 -7.35 19.51 -20.57
CA ARG A 171 -6.35 19.78 -21.63
C ARG A 171 -6.91 19.50 -23.02
N PRO A 172 -6.35 20.13 -24.07
CA PRO A 172 -6.62 19.76 -25.45
C PRO A 172 -6.37 18.27 -25.68
N SER A 173 -7.18 17.61 -26.50
CA SER A 173 -7.12 16.15 -26.70
C SER A 173 -5.74 15.65 -27.15
N GLU A 174 -5.06 16.42 -27.98
CA GLU A 174 -3.72 16.13 -28.52
C GLU A 174 -2.59 16.25 -27.49
N GLU A 175 -2.86 16.94 -26.38
CA GLU A 175 -1.90 17.10 -25.28
C GLU A 175 -2.16 16.14 -24.11
N ARG A 176 -3.23 15.35 -24.21
CA ARG A 176 -3.56 14.38 -23.15
C ARG A 176 -2.59 13.22 -23.15
N GLU A 177 -2.12 12.90 -21.99
CA GLU A 177 -1.23 11.76 -21.76
C GLU A 177 -1.59 11.07 -20.45
N ASP A 178 -1.24 9.80 -20.36
CA ASP A 178 -1.50 9.01 -19.15
C ASP A 178 -0.33 8.04 -18.94
N PRO A 179 0.68 8.45 -18.15
CA PRO A 179 1.87 7.65 -17.96
C PRO A 179 1.58 6.33 -17.22
N VAL A 180 0.65 6.33 -16.25
CA VAL A 180 0.31 5.13 -15.48
C VAL A 180 -0.50 4.15 -16.32
N ALA A 181 -1.49 4.63 -17.08
CA ALA A 181 -2.25 3.78 -18.00
C ALA A 181 -1.34 3.16 -19.07
N ARG A 182 -0.40 3.95 -19.62
CA ARG A 182 0.58 3.48 -20.61
C ARG A 182 1.49 2.41 -20.02
N TRP A 183 2.03 2.63 -18.82
CA TRP A 183 2.89 1.66 -18.14
C TRP A 183 2.13 0.37 -17.82
N THR A 184 0.97 0.46 -17.21
CA THR A 184 0.13 -0.68 -16.86
C THR A 184 -0.28 -1.46 -18.09
N GLY A 185 -0.70 -0.74 -19.16
CA GLY A 185 -1.08 -1.33 -20.44
C GLY A 185 0.10 -2.01 -21.17
N ALA A 186 1.31 -1.43 -21.08
CA ALA A 186 2.51 -2.05 -21.62
C ALA A 186 2.86 -3.39 -20.96
N TRP A 187 2.57 -3.52 -19.66
CA TRP A 187 2.73 -4.78 -18.94
C TRP A 187 1.62 -5.77 -19.24
N SER A 188 0.35 -5.37 -19.16
CA SER A 188 -0.80 -6.27 -19.38
C SER A 188 -0.87 -6.78 -20.83
N SER A 189 -0.51 -5.96 -21.80
CA SER A 189 -0.52 -6.34 -23.23
C SER A 189 0.47 -7.47 -23.56
N ARG A 190 1.55 -7.64 -22.78
CA ARG A 190 2.46 -8.81 -22.93
C ARG A 190 1.75 -10.15 -22.68
N TYR A 191 0.61 -10.11 -22.01
CA TYR A 191 -0.22 -11.26 -21.67
C TYR A 191 -1.55 -11.28 -22.46
N GLY A 192 -1.73 -10.36 -23.41
CA GLY A 192 -2.92 -10.28 -24.28
C GLY A 192 -4.11 -9.58 -23.61
N VAL A 193 -3.88 -8.77 -22.57
CA VAL A 193 -4.92 -8.03 -21.85
C VAL A 193 -4.73 -6.53 -22.08
N GLU A 194 -5.78 -5.83 -22.50
CA GLU A 194 -5.77 -4.39 -22.63
C GLU A 194 -5.88 -3.70 -21.28
N PHE A 195 -5.36 -2.47 -21.21
CA PHE A 195 -5.50 -1.65 -20.00
C PHE A 195 -6.98 -1.32 -19.72
N SER A 196 -7.34 -1.38 -18.46
CA SER A 196 -8.61 -0.86 -17.95
C SER A 196 -8.40 -0.15 -16.61
N GLU A 197 -9.27 0.80 -16.28
CA GLU A 197 -9.20 1.52 -14.99
C GLU A 197 -9.36 0.58 -13.78
N THR A 198 -9.96 -0.59 -13.96
CA THR A 198 -10.04 -1.62 -12.91
C THR A 198 -8.65 -2.05 -12.45
N MET A 199 -7.63 -2.04 -13.33
CA MET A 199 -6.25 -2.35 -12.94
C MET A 199 -5.64 -1.34 -11.95
N LEU A 200 -6.22 -0.14 -11.86
CA LEU A 200 -5.77 0.89 -10.91
C LEU A 200 -6.67 0.99 -9.67
N ARG A 201 -7.94 0.62 -9.80
CA ARG A 201 -8.96 0.83 -8.77
C ARG A 201 -9.53 -0.45 -8.16
N GLY A 202 -9.30 -1.59 -8.81
CA GLY A 202 -10.05 -2.81 -8.50
C GLY A 202 -11.51 -2.74 -8.97
N HIS A 203 -12.22 -3.84 -8.91
CA HIS A 203 -13.67 -3.86 -9.11
C HIS A 203 -14.39 -3.18 -7.93
N PHE A 204 -13.76 -3.20 -6.76
CA PHE A 204 -14.17 -2.45 -5.57
C PHE A 204 -12.95 -2.18 -4.67
N THR A 205 -13.15 -1.30 -3.70
CA THR A 205 -12.14 -0.96 -2.70
C THR A 205 -12.65 -1.36 -1.32
N ILE A 206 -11.79 -1.96 -0.50
CA ILE A 206 -12.06 -2.25 0.93
C ILE A 206 -11.34 -1.20 1.75
N ASP A 207 -12.06 -0.48 2.61
CA ASP A 207 -11.54 0.59 3.43
C ASP A 207 -11.96 0.43 4.90
N MET A 208 -10.99 0.61 5.78
CA MET A 208 -11.19 0.53 7.24
C MET A 208 -11.31 1.89 7.91
N LEU A 209 -11.07 2.97 7.18
CA LEU A 209 -11.14 4.31 7.75
C LEU A 209 -12.60 4.77 7.92
N PRO A 210 -12.90 5.50 8.99
CA PRO A 210 -14.18 6.16 9.13
C PRO A 210 -14.34 7.26 8.07
N GLY A 211 -15.58 7.52 7.64
CA GLY A 211 -15.87 8.45 6.53
C GLY A 211 -15.20 9.83 6.66
N TRP A 212 -15.13 10.38 7.88
CA TRP A 212 -14.51 11.68 8.14
C TRP A 212 -12.97 11.71 7.91
N ALA A 213 -12.33 10.55 7.88
CA ALA A 213 -10.88 10.43 7.67
C ALA A 213 -10.50 10.05 6.24
N ARG A 214 -11.50 9.82 5.37
CA ARG A 214 -11.28 9.43 3.98
C ARG A 214 -10.98 10.63 3.10
N LEU A 215 -10.23 10.36 2.04
CA LEU A 215 -10.09 11.27 0.91
C LEU A 215 -11.23 11.01 -0.09
N ASP A 216 -11.61 12.05 -0.84
CA ASP A 216 -12.46 11.86 -2.01
C ASP A 216 -11.60 11.25 -3.13
N ALA A 217 -11.73 9.95 -3.30
CA ALA A 217 -10.93 9.14 -4.21
C ALA A 217 -11.79 8.38 -5.24
N GLY A 218 -13.02 8.84 -5.48
CA GLY A 218 -13.95 8.26 -6.43
C GLY A 218 -15.02 7.36 -5.79
N PRO A 219 -15.36 6.19 -6.37
CA PRO A 219 -16.47 5.37 -5.91
C PRO A 219 -16.39 4.98 -4.44
N ALA A 220 -17.53 4.98 -3.75
CA ALA A 220 -17.62 4.61 -2.35
C ALA A 220 -17.05 3.21 -2.09
N PRO A 221 -16.19 3.05 -1.09
CA PRO A 221 -15.59 1.76 -0.76
C PRO A 221 -16.57 0.83 -0.03
N LEU A 222 -16.28 -0.47 -0.05
CA LEU A 222 -16.83 -1.42 0.89
C LEU A 222 -16.19 -1.18 2.26
N GLU A 223 -16.98 -0.74 3.20
CA GLU A 223 -16.52 -0.45 4.55
C GLU A 223 -16.25 -1.73 5.33
N MET A 224 -15.08 -1.78 5.95
CA MET A 224 -14.71 -2.86 6.85
C MET A 224 -14.32 -2.29 8.22
N ARG A 225 -14.81 -2.91 9.28
CA ARG A 225 -14.36 -2.54 10.62
C ARG A 225 -12.87 -2.81 10.78
N TYR A 226 -12.12 -1.83 11.27
CA TYR A 226 -10.74 -2.04 11.68
C TYR A 226 -10.68 -3.02 12.85
N LEU A 227 -9.91 -4.09 12.67
CA LEU A 227 -9.59 -5.07 13.72
C LEU A 227 -8.07 -5.08 13.86
N PRO A 228 -7.52 -4.65 15.01
CA PRO A 228 -6.08 -4.68 15.22
C PRO A 228 -5.58 -6.12 15.28
N TYR A 229 -4.47 -6.36 14.59
CA TYR A 229 -3.70 -7.60 14.70
C TYR A 229 -2.23 -7.25 14.88
N ASP A 230 -1.72 -7.48 16.08
CA ASP A 230 -0.36 -7.08 16.48
C ASP A 230 0.63 -8.24 16.43
N GLY A 231 0.18 -9.44 16.01
CA GLY A 231 0.97 -10.66 16.03
C GLY A 231 0.97 -11.32 17.41
N ARG A 232 2.07 -12.04 17.71
CA ARG A 232 2.25 -12.68 19.01
C ARG A 232 2.73 -11.64 20.01
N ALA A 233 1.93 -11.40 21.04
CA ALA A 233 2.27 -10.52 22.15
C ALA A 233 2.03 -11.22 23.48
N VAL A 234 2.92 -10.99 24.42
CA VAL A 234 2.72 -11.34 25.84
C VAL A 234 2.56 -10.03 26.58
N VAL A 235 1.45 -9.88 27.30
CA VAL A 235 1.21 -8.69 28.11
C VAL A 235 2.24 -8.66 29.24
N PRO A 236 3.13 -7.67 29.31
CA PRO A 236 4.12 -7.58 30.38
C PRO A 236 3.45 -7.29 31.71
N ASP A 237 4.10 -7.74 32.81
CA ASP A 237 3.50 -7.69 34.14
C ASP A 237 3.11 -6.28 34.57
N TRP A 238 3.93 -5.28 34.24
CA TRP A 238 3.66 -3.89 34.57
C TRP A 238 2.38 -3.30 33.93
N LEU A 239 1.87 -3.90 32.83
CA LEU A 239 0.58 -3.53 32.24
C LEU A 239 -0.61 -4.17 32.96
N ARG A 240 -0.38 -5.25 33.74
CA ARG A 240 -1.45 -5.90 34.51
C ARG A 240 -1.70 -5.20 35.84
N GLU A 241 -0.73 -4.41 36.31
CA GLU A 241 -0.86 -3.66 37.54
C GLU A 241 -1.71 -2.41 37.31
N GLU A 242 -2.63 -2.13 38.23
CA GLU A 242 -3.41 -0.91 38.22
C GLU A 242 -2.47 0.28 38.39
N PRO A 243 -2.50 1.27 37.48
CA PRO A 243 -1.60 2.41 37.58
C PRO A 243 -2.00 3.32 38.74
N ARG A 244 -1.03 3.74 39.55
CA ARG A 244 -1.24 4.70 40.66
C ARG A 244 -1.44 6.14 40.16
N VAL A 245 -0.99 6.42 38.93
CA VAL A 245 -1.14 7.69 38.21
C VAL A 245 -1.53 7.40 36.76
N PRO A 246 -2.18 8.34 36.04
CA PRO A 246 -2.48 8.17 34.64
C PRO A 246 -1.25 7.76 33.84
N ARG A 247 -1.41 6.78 32.93
CA ARG A 247 -0.35 6.35 32.00
C ARG A 247 -0.59 6.96 30.65
N VAL A 248 0.45 7.57 30.10
CA VAL A 248 0.47 8.06 28.72
C VAL A 248 1.39 7.16 27.91
N CYS A 249 0.89 6.66 26.77
CA CYS A 249 1.67 5.85 25.84
C CYS A 249 2.03 6.70 24.62
N LEU A 250 3.31 7.00 24.45
CA LEU A 250 3.85 7.62 23.26
C LEU A 250 4.48 6.54 22.36
N THR A 251 4.06 6.47 21.10
CA THR A 251 4.65 5.56 20.11
C THR A 251 4.97 6.31 18.83
N LEU A 252 6.16 6.09 18.29
CA LEU A 252 6.59 6.58 16.97
C LEU A 252 6.43 5.51 15.88
N GLY A 253 5.77 4.40 16.20
CA GLY A 253 5.65 3.26 15.32
C GLY A 253 6.97 2.49 15.18
N ILE A 254 6.97 1.48 14.30
CA ILE A 254 8.13 0.62 14.07
C ILE A 254 8.85 0.91 12.75
N THR A 255 8.22 1.64 11.84
CA THR A 255 8.74 1.88 10.49
C THR A 255 9.66 3.08 10.47
N ALA A 256 9.27 4.21 11.06
CA ALA A 256 10.04 5.45 11.05
C ALA A 256 11.47 5.29 11.61
N PRO A 257 11.71 4.62 12.76
CA PRO A 257 13.06 4.44 13.26
C PRO A 257 13.99 3.58 12.38
N ARG A 258 13.41 2.81 11.46
CA ARG A 258 14.15 1.88 10.58
C ARG A 258 14.36 2.43 9.18
N HIS A 259 13.63 3.46 8.81
CA HIS A 259 13.61 4.01 7.46
C HIS A 259 13.68 5.52 7.51
N PRO A 260 14.83 6.14 7.23
CA PRO A 260 15.06 7.58 7.39
C PRO A 260 14.16 8.48 6.53
N ILE A 261 13.51 7.91 5.52
CA ILE A 261 12.55 8.63 4.67
C ILE A 261 11.26 9.04 5.41
N PHE A 262 10.95 8.38 6.55
CA PHE A 262 9.79 8.75 7.35
C PHE A 262 10.20 9.78 8.40
N PRO A 263 9.43 10.87 8.55
CA PRO A 263 9.71 11.86 9.59
C PRO A 263 9.59 11.20 10.98
N THR A 264 10.59 11.42 11.80
CA THR A 264 10.57 11.08 13.23
C THR A 264 10.42 12.36 14.04
N ALA A 265 9.85 12.27 15.23
CA ALA A 265 9.87 13.39 16.16
C ALA A 265 11.32 13.75 16.52
N SER A 266 11.64 15.04 16.52
CA SER A 266 12.95 15.50 16.97
C SER A 266 13.10 15.29 18.49
N PRO A 267 14.32 15.29 19.04
CA PRO A 267 14.52 15.31 20.47
C PRO A 267 13.78 16.47 21.15
N GLU A 268 13.73 17.64 20.49
CA GLU A 268 13.05 18.84 20.95
C GLU A 268 11.53 18.63 20.99
N ASP A 269 10.93 18.00 19.95
CA ASP A 269 9.49 17.66 19.95
C ASP A 269 9.14 16.71 21.09
N LEU A 270 9.99 15.70 21.32
CA LEU A 270 9.80 14.75 22.42
C LEU A 270 9.89 15.42 23.78
N GLN A 271 10.86 16.34 23.96
CA GLN A 271 10.99 17.10 25.20
C GLN A 271 9.77 17.96 25.45
N GLN A 272 9.25 18.68 24.43
CA GLN A 272 8.03 19.48 24.57
C GLN A 272 6.82 18.64 25.00
N ILE A 273 6.70 17.42 24.47
CA ILE A 273 5.62 16.49 24.86
C ILE A 273 5.80 16.08 26.33
N LEU A 274 7.03 15.76 26.77
CA LEU A 274 7.32 15.38 28.15
C LEU A 274 7.05 16.54 29.13
N ASP A 275 7.44 17.76 28.76
CA ASP A 275 7.20 18.95 29.56
C ASP A 275 5.70 19.22 29.73
N ALA A 276 4.92 19.06 28.63
CA ALA A 276 3.46 19.22 28.67
C ALA A 276 2.71 18.14 29.49
N LEU A 277 3.37 17.02 29.80
CA LEU A 277 2.81 15.94 30.60
C LEU A 277 3.25 16.03 32.09
N ALA A 278 4.21 16.90 32.41
CA ALA A 278 4.73 17.08 33.77
C ALA A 278 3.86 18.03 34.60
N ASP A 279 3.04 18.85 33.94
CA ASP A 279 2.06 19.78 34.57
C ASP A 279 0.70 19.09 34.77
#